data_7ffa593f76fb1551a691087efd94f6c6
#
_entry.id   7ffa593f76fb1551a691087efd94f6c6
#
_cell.length_a   1.000
_cell.length_b   1.000
_cell.length_c   1.000
_cell.angle_alpha   90.00
_cell.angle_beta   90.00
_cell.angle_gamma   90.00
#
_symmetry.space_group_name_H-M   'P 1'
#
loop_
_entity.id
_entity.type
_entity.pdbx_description
1 polymer ?
#
loop_
_entity_poly.entity_id
_entity_poly.type
_entity_poly.pdbx_seq_one_letter_code
_entity_poly.pdbx_strand_id
1 'polypeptide(L)'
;MSQLRKYRKERGLTQAELARKVGMSRGAYLALEAGESTAKVSTALLLARVLNTTVESLFGDEVGRDQHHLLLTAPLRRVLIGEVGGERIVREVGDLALSERLRPADGVLDSAETIVEQRSTSVFVTGCDPCVSLVVGHLAQSRAGVNFRWIGGANARARRELEHGMTHFAVIHGDSEAAASTSAPNGDALGRLPLAQWSLVLAMAPHLSRGVSSLEDLVGRDLRWALREPGSGVRTFLDDWLLGRGLILGDVVGSSRQYEDHFDVASALSDGRADVGLTMGWVAAEYSLAMVEVGVQRSELWYRRDRVGSGDVDAIGTTLNSSGFRRE
;
A
#
# COMPACT_ATOMS: atom_id res chain seq x y z
N MET A 1 36.71 -16.40 14.51
CA MET A 1 37.17 -17.77 14.18
C MET A 1 36.53 -18.12 12.86
N SER A 2 37.33 -18.48 11.83
CA SER A 2 36.79 -18.72 10.46
C SER A 2 35.72 -19.80 10.47
N GLN A 3 34.60 -19.58 9.79
CA GLN A 3 33.48 -20.53 9.64
C GLN A 3 34.00 -21.87 9.05
N LEU A 4 34.92 -21.78 8.10
CA LEU A 4 35.57 -22.96 7.51
C LEU A 4 36.22 -23.85 8.57
N ARG A 5 36.90 -23.27 9.56
CA ARG A 5 37.53 -24.00 10.68
C ARG A 5 36.47 -24.63 11.59
N LYS A 6 35.36 -23.95 11.82
CA LYS A 6 34.23 -24.45 12.63
C LYS A 6 33.64 -25.70 11.99
N TYR A 7 33.17 -25.60 10.73
CA TYR A 7 32.59 -26.73 10.01
C TYR A 7 33.53 -27.93 9.82
N ARG A 8 34.82 -27.68 9.59
CA ARG A 8 35.81 -28.75 9.53
C ARG A 8 35.90 -29.54 10.85
N LYS A 9 35.96 -28.83 11.99
CA LYS A 9 36.03 -29.45 13.31
C LYS A 9 34.75 -30.22 13.66
N GLU A 10 33.60 -29.70 13.32
CA GLU A 10 32.33 -30.38 13.51
C GLU A 10 32.23 -31.68 12.73
N ARG A 11 32.93 -31.80 11.62
CA ARG A 11 33.07 -33.03 10.82
C ARG A 11 34.24 -33.94 11.26
N GLY A 12 34.93 -33.60 12.32
CA GLY A 12 36.06 -34.37 12.83
C GLY A 12 37.26 -34.45 11.90
N LEU A 13 37.37 -33.58 10.91
CA LEU A 13 38.42 -33.61 9.90
C LEU A 13 39.63 -32.79 10.34
N THR A 14 40.85 -33.34 10.07
CA THR A 14 42.09 -32.58 10.12
C THR A 14 42.24 -31.67 8.90
N GLN A 15 43.04 -30.62 9.01
CA GLN A 15 43.36 -29.74 7.89
C GLN A 15 43.91 -30.50 6.67
N ALA A 16 44.80 -31.48 6.92
CA ALA A 16 45.40 -32.31 5.86
C ALA A 16 44.36 -33.20 5.17
N GLU A 17 43.42 -33.78 5.91
CA GLU A 17 42.35 -34.61 5.34
C GLU A 17 41.40 -33.81 4.50
N LEU A 18 40.98 -32.62 4.97
CA LEU A 18 40.08 -31.80 4.19
C LEU A 18 40.76 -31.24 2.93
N ALA A 19 42.02 -30.77 3.05
CA ALA A 19 42.81 -30.35 1.90
C ALA A 19 42.90 -31.44 0.81
N ARG A 20 43.20 -32.66 1.23
CA ARG A 20 43.26 -33.81 0.30
C ARG A 20 41.90 -34.10 -0.36
N LYS A 21 40.80 -34.05 0.41
CA LYS A 21 39.46 -34.32 -0.11
C LYS A 21 39.00 -33.29 -1.16
N VAL A 22 39.48 -32.05 -1.09
CA VAL A 22 39.17 -30.99 -2.06
C VAL A 22 40.27 -30.71 -3.08
N GLY A 23 41.31 -31.61 -3.14
CA GLY A 23 42.37 -31.51 -4.13
C GLY A 23 43.33 -30.34 -3.95
N MET A 24 43.54 -29.88 -2.71
CA MET A 24 44.44 -28.77 -2.38
C MET A 24 45.66 -29.23 -1.62
N SER A 25 46.77 -28.46 -1.71
CA SER A 25 47.87 -28.62 -0.77
C SER A 25 47.46 -28.19 0.65
N ARG A 26 48.09 -28.81 1.66
CA ARG A 26 47.83 -28.42 3.06
C ARG A 26 48.13 -26.93 3.32
N GLY A 27 49.20 -26.39 2.70
CA GLY A 27 49.57 -24.97 2.86
C GLY A 27 48.51 -24.03 2.25
N ALA A 28 48.01 -24.37 1.05
CA ALA A 28 46.93 -23.57 0.43
C ALA A 28 45.65 -23.62 1.25
N TYR A 29 45.30 -24.76 1.85
CA TYR A 29 44.16 -24.90 2.71
C TYR A 29 44.33 -24.07 4.02
N LEU A 30 45.55 -24.07 4.60
CA LEU A 30 45.88 -23.28 5.79
C LEU A 30 45.68 -21.79 5.53
N ALA A 31 46.21 -21.26 4.43
CA ALA A 31 46.05 -19.88 4.04
C ALA A 31 44.56 -19.51 3.83
N LEU A 32 43.78 -20.42 3.25
CA LEU A 32 42.34 -20.26 3.07
C LEU A 32 41.60 -20.28 4.40
N GLU A 33 41.91 -21.21 5.31
CA GLU A 33 41.26 -21.27 6.65
C GLU A 33 41.66 -20.09 7.53
N ALA A 34 42.84 -19.49 7.31
CA ALA A 34 43.30 -18.28 7.99
C ALA A 34 42.69 -16.99 7.43
N GLY A 35 42.04 -17.03 6.26
CA GLY A 35 41.53 -15.82 5.58
C GLY A 35 42.61 -15.06 4.79
N GLU A 36 43.80 -15.64 4.60
CA GLU A 36 44.91 -15.03 3.89
C GLU A 36 44.84 -15.24 2.35
N SER A 37 43.90 -16.07 1.91
CA SER A 37 43.64 -16.33 0.48
C SER A 37 42.14 -16.56 0.24
N THR A 38 41.68 -16.37 -1.01
CA THR A 38 40.31 -16.61 -1.45
C THR A 38 40.19 -17.93 -2.19
N ALA A 39 39.06 -18.63 -2.00
CA ALA A 39 38.76 -19.85 -2.73
C ALA A 39 38.29 -19.55 -4.15
N LYS A 40 38.79 -20.31 -5.14
CA LYS A 40 38.13 -20.34 -6.45
C LYS A 40 36.73 -20.94 -6.30
N VAL A 41 35.76 -20.52 -7.13
CA VAL A 41 34.37 -20.99 -7.09
C VAL A 41 34.30 -22.54 -7.07
N SER A 42 35.08 -23.22 -7.89
CA SER A 42 35.12 -24.69 -7.91
C SER A 42 35.59 -25.30 -6.58
N THR A 43 36.55 -24.69 -5.92
CA THR A 43 37.06 -25.12 -4.61
C THR A 43 36.06 -24.86 -3.52
N ALA A 44 35.38 -23.68 -3.54
CA ALA A 44 34.34 -23.35 -2.60
C ALA A 44 33.16 -24.34 -2.66
N LEU A 45 32.71 -24.69 -3.86
CA LEU A 45 31.67 -25.70 -4.07
C LEU A 45 32.09 -27.10 -3.57
N LEU A 46 33.36 -27.51 -3.76
CA LEU A 46 33.85 -28.78 -3.24
C LEU A 46 33.93 -28.79 -1.72
N LEU A 47 34.40 -27.71 -1.10
CA LEU A 47 34.42 -27.54 0.35
C LEU A 47 33.01 -27.63 0.94
N ALA A 48 32.04 -26.93 0.34
CA ALA A 48 30.65 -26.95 0.76
C ALA A 48 30.05 -28.37 0.70
N ARG A 49 30.33 -29.13 -0.38
CA ARG A 49 29.90 -30.52 -0.52
C ARG A 49 30.54 -31.45 0.52
N VAL A 50 31.86 -31.37 0.71
CA VAL A 50 32.59 -32.24 1.65
C VAL A 50 32.17 -31.95 3.10
N LEU A 51 31.90 -30.70 3.41
CA LEU A 51 31.45 -30.27 4.75
C LEU A 51 29.95 -30.34 4.95
N ASN A 52 29.20 -30.72 3.89
CA ASN A 52 27.73 -30.78 3.87
C ASN A 52 27.09 -29.49 4.37
N THR A 53 27.43 -28.39 3.75
CA THR A 53 26.95 -27.03 4.04
C THR A 53 26.88 -26.22 2.74
N THR A 54 26.58 -24.95 2.79
CA THR A 54 26.56 -24.07 1.62
C THR A 54 27.84 -23.23 1.53
N VAL A 55 28.13 -22.71 0.33
CA VAL A 55 29.28 -21.80 0.13
C VAL A 55 29.13 -20.56 0.98
N GLU A 56 27.89 -20.05 1.08
CA GLU A 56 27.54 -18.88 1.88
C GLU A 56 27.82 -19.11 3.36
N SER A 57 27.53 -20.31 3.87
CA SER A 57 27.81 -20.67 5.27
C SER A 57 29.30 -20.75 5.58
N LEU A 58 30.13 -21.09 4.58
CA LEU A 58 31.57 -21.19 4.75
C LEU A 58 32.29 -19.84 4.61
N PHE A 59 31.86 -19.03 3.68
CA PHE A 59 32.57 -17.83 3.23
C PHE A 59 31.73 -16.53 3.29
N GLY A 60 30.46 -16.63 3.63
CA GLY A 60 29.53 -15.48 3.65
C GLY A 60 29.90 -14.39 4.67
N ASP A 61 30.59 -14.73 5.75
CA ASP A 61 31.00 -13.76 6.78
C ASP A 61 32.19 -12.86 6.37
N GLU A 62 32.90 -13.19 5.30
CA GLU A 62 34.10 -12.44 4.85
C GLU A 62 33.79 -11.47 3.69
N VAL A 63 32.67 -11.63 3.02
CA VAL A 63 32.28 -10.74 1.95
C VAL A 63 31.37 -9.64 2.51
N GLY A 64 31.97 -8.61 3.08
CA GLY A 64 31.28 -7.34 3.25
C GLY A 64 30.88 -6.91 4.65
N ARG A 65 31.84 -6.69 5.53
CA ARG A 65 31.59 -5.82 6.72
C ARG A 65 31.50 -4.35 6.37
N ASP A 66 31.74 -3.94 5.13
CA ASP A 66 31.80 -2.52 4.73
C ASP A 66 30.95 -2.13 3.51
N GLN A 67 30.07 -2.98 3.01
CA GLN A 67 29.15 -2.56 1.95
C GLN A 67 27.75 -3.07 2.25
N HIS A 68 26.91 -2.16 2.74
CA HIS A 68 25.46 -2.19 2.60
C HIS A 68 24.81 -3.60 2.60
N HIS A 69 24.82 -4.28 3.74
CA HIS A 69 23.88 -5.37 4.02
C HIS A 69 22.46 -4.82 4.09
N LEU A 70 21.95 -4.38 2.95
CA LEU A 70 20.55 -4.03 2.80
C LEU A 70 19.66 -5.23 2.51
N LEU A 71 20.18 -6.47 2.45
CA LEU A 71 19.42 -7.48 1.76
C LEU A 71 19.24 -8.85 2.40
N LEU A 72 19.81 -9.22 3.56
CA LEU A 72 19.63 -10.60 4.06
C LEU A 72 19.64 -10.83 5.58
N THR A 73 19.50 -9.80 6.38
CA THR A 73 18.87 -9.99 7.68
C THR A 73 17.37 -10.06 7.43
N ALA A 74 16.66 -10.97 8.09
CA ALA A 74 15.19 -11.00 8.01
C ALA A 74 14.69 -9.55 8.07
N PRO A 75 14.01 -9.05 7.03
CA PRO A 75 13.86 -7.62 6.86
C PRO A 75 13.09 -7.09 8.05
N LEU A 76 13.69 -6.15 8.77
CA LEU A 76 12.99 -5.38 9.77
C LEU A 76 11.81 -4.75 9.06
N ARG A 77 10.59 -5.17 9.43
CA ARG A 77 9.37 -4.66 8.78
C ARG A 77 9.02 -3.31 9.36
N ARG A 78 8.91 -2.33 8.49
CA ARG A 78 8.48 -0.99 8.85
C ARG A 78 6.99 -1.00 9.17
N VAL A 79 6.61 -0.49 10.35
CA VAL A 79 5.22 -0.50 10.81
C VAL A 79 4.75 0.88 11.26
N LEU A 80 3.45 1.07 11.16
CA LEU A 80 2.71 2.14 11.80
C LEU A 80 2.05 1.62 13.06
N ILE A 81 1.99 2.44 14.07
CA ILE A 81 1.46 2.11 15.39
C ILE A 81 0.44 3.18 15.76
N GLY A 82 -0.80 2.78 16.00
CA GLY A 82 -1.87 3.68 16.46
C GLY A 82 -2.58 3.09 17.66
N GLU A 83 -3.39 3.91 18.31
CA GLU A 83 -4.24 3.50 19.42
C GLU A 83 -5.68 3.93 19.15
N VAL A 84 -6.57 2.97 18.88
CA VAL A 84 -7.98 3.22 18.56
C VAL A 84 -8.86 2.69 19.68
N GLY A 85 -9.52 3.59 20.42
CA GLY A 85 -10.38 3.20 21.53
C GLY A 85 -9.63 2.47 22.67
N GLY A 86 -8.36 2.78 22.89
CA GLY A 86 -7.50 2.14 23.89
C GLY A 86 -6.85 0.84 23.41
N GLU A 87 -7.13 0.37 22.20
CA GLU A 87 -6.49 -0.80 21.61
C GLU A 87 -5.35 -0.41 20.69
N ARG A 88 -4.21 -1.08 20.85
CA ARG A 88 -3.02 -0.85 20.02
C ARG A 88 -3.15 -1.56 18.69
N ILE A 89 -3.08 -0.80 17.61
CA ILE A 89 -3.15 -1.29 16.23
C ILE A 89 -1.78 -1.13 15.58
N VAL A 90 -1.27 -2.23 15.03
CA VAL A 90 -0.01 -2.27 14.27
C VAL A 90 -0.31 -2.60 12.82
N ARG A 91 0.22 -1.80 11.88
CA ARG A 91 0.02 -1.95 10.45
C ARG A 91 1.33 -1.94 9.71
N GLU A 92 1.46 -2.75 8.68
CA GLU A 92 2.62 -2.69 7.80
C GLU A 92 2.57 -1.47 6.88
N VAL A 93 3.74 -0.91 6.54
CA VAL A 93 3.85 0.22 5.62
C VAL A 93 3.29 -0.10 4.23
N GLY A 94 3.24 -1.39 3.85
CA GLY A 94 2.62 -1.87 2.62
C GLY A 94 1.13 -1.55 2.50
N ASP A 95 0.42 -1.38 3.61
CA ASP A 95 -1.02 -1.03 3.65
C ASP A 95 -1.32 0.44 3.33
N LEU A 96 -0.28 1.28 3.29
CA LEU A 96 -0.43 2.72 3.04
C LEU A 96 -0.70 3.03 1.57
N ALA A 97 -1.37 4.14 1.32
CA ALA A 97 -1.37 4.78 0.01
C ALA A 97 0.08 5.05 -0.44
N LEU A 98 0.36 4.97 -1.73
CA LEU A 98 1.73 5.01 -2.27
C LEU A 98 2.52 6.24 -1.81
N SER A 99 1.88 7.40 -1.78
CA SER A 99 2.48 8.67 -1.30
C SER A 99 2.96 8.61 0.15
N GLU A 100 2.31 7.79 0.98
CA GLU A 100 2.60 7.65 2.40
C GLU A 100 3.73 6.64 2.70
N ARG A 101 4.01 5.71 1.77
CA ARG A 101 5.02 4.64 1.98
C ARG A 101 6.43 5.19 2.14
N LEU A 102 6.70 6.37 1.60
CA LEU A 102 8.02 7.02 1.67
C LEU A 102 8.22 7.85 2.95
N ARG A 103 7.17 8.08 3.72
CA ARG A 103 7.28 8.77 5.01
C ARG A 103 7.92 7.89 6.09
N PRO A 104 8.56 8.45 7.13
CA PRO A 104 9.09 7.67 8.26
C PRO A 104 8.01 6.79 8.89
N ALA A 105 8.37 5.56 9.24
CA ALA A 105 7.51 4.63 9.97
C ALA A 105 7.50 4.96 11.47
N ASP A 106 6.46 4.52 12.18
CA ASP A 106 6.37 4.70 13.63
C ASP A 106 7.27 3.74 14.40
N GLY A 107 7.58 2.61 13.80
CA GLY A 107 8.40 1.59 14.43
C GLY A 107 8.86 0.52 13.46
N VAL A 108 9.51 -0.49 14.02
CA VAL A 108 10.07 -1.62 13.29
C VAL A 108 9.73 -2.91 14.03
N LEU A 109 9.28 -3.93 13.29
CA LEU A 109 9.13 -5.30 13.78
C LEU A 109 10.33 -6.16 13.36
N ASP A 110 10.71 -7.08 14.24
CA ASP A 110 11.63 -8.16 13.92
C ASP A 110 10.90 -9.37 13.28
N SER A 111 11.65 -10.43 13.00
CA SER A 111 11.11 -11.68 12.48
C SER A 111 10.19 -12.43 13.43
N ALA A 112 10.24 -12.12 14.73
CA ALA A 112 9.37 -12.68 15.77
C ALA A 112 8.11 -11.83 16.02
N GLU A 113 7.83 -10.85 15.14
CA GLU A 113 6.72 -9.90 15.25
C GLU A 113 6.77 -9.02 16.50
N THR A 114 7.96 -8.86 17.07
CA THR A 114 8.19 -8.00 18.22
C THR A 114 8.56 -6.59 17.76
N ILE A 115 7.94 -5.57 18.37
CA ILE A 115 8.35 -4.17 18.13
C ILE A 115 9.69 -3.94 18.80
N VAL A 116 10.74 -3.84 18.01
CA VAL A 116 12.11 -3.60 18.50
C VAL A 116 12.44 -2.11 18.64
N GLU A 117 11.69 -1.26 17.94
CA GLU A 117 11.83 0.18 18.03
C GLU A 117 10.46 0.84 17.80
N GLN A 118 10.10 1.81 18.63
CA GLN A 118 8.94 2.68 18.45
C GLN A 118 9.38 4.14 18.61
N ARG A 119 9.06 4.98 17.62
CA ARG A 119 9.45 6.40 17.55
C ARG A 119 8.27 7.34 17.72
N SER A 120 7.09 6.93 17.25
CA SER A 120 5.87 7.73 17.22
C SER A 120 4.64 6.86 17.28
N THR A 121 3.49 7.50 17.31
CA THR A 121 2.17 6.90 17.08
C THR A 121 1.46 7.65 15.98
N SER A 122 0.55 6.96 15.28
CA SER A 122 -0.18 7.50 14.15
C SER A 122 -1.69 7.50 14.38
N VAL A 123 -2.36 8.49 13.81
CA VAL A 123 -3.80 8.53 13.61
C VAL A 123 -4.11 8.02 12.21
N PHE A 124 -4.85 6.92 12.10
CA PHE A 124 -5.14 6.27 10.82
C PHE A 124 -6.39 6.85 10.17
N VAL A 125 -6.29 7.15 8.87
CA VAL A 125 -7.40 7.57 8.01
C VAL A 125 -7.48 6.59 6.85
N THR A 126 -8.50 5.74 6.81
CA THR A 126 -8.66 4.71 5.75
C THR A 126 -9.66 5.15 4.71
N GLY A 127 -9.32 5.03 3.43
CA GLY A 127 -10.21 5.36 2.30
C GLY A 127 -9.46 5.51 0.98
N CYS A 128 -10.21 5.75 -0.10
CA CYS A 128 -9.64 5.86 -1.45
C CYS A 128 -9.69 7.28 -2.04
N ASP A 129 -10.25 8.26 -1.31
CA ASP A 129 -10.32 9.64 -1.82
C ASP A 129 -8.96 10.34 -1.69
N PRO A 130 -8.34 10.79 -2.78
CA PRO A 130 -7.04 11.46 -2.76
C PRO A 130 -7.02 12.77 -1.96
N CYS A 131 -8.16 13.42 -1.73
CA CYS A 131 -8.25 14.62 -0.86
C CYS A 131 -7.75 14.36 0.57
N VAL A 132 -7.72 13.09 1.01
CA VAL A 132 -7.11 12.71 2.29
C VAL A 132 -5.63 13.10 2.34
N SER A 133 -4.91 13.01 1.22
CA SER A 133 -3.50 13.41 1.17
C SER A 133 -3.31 14.89 1.50
N LEU A 134 -4.21 15.75 1.00
CA LEU A 134 -4.20 17.18 1.31
C LEU A 134 -4.49 17.42 2.80
N VAL A 135 -5.51 16.77 3.36
CA VAL A 135 -5.83 16.86 4.80
C VAL A 135 -4.63 16.45 5.65
N VAL A 136 -4.03 15.31 5.34
CA VAL A 136 -2.85 14.79 6.06
C VAL A 136 -1.65 15.74 5.93
N GLY A 137 -1.44 16.30 4.74
CA GLY A 137 -0.39 17.28 4.48
C GLY A 137 -0.54 18.56 5.31
N HIS A 138 -1.74 19.14 5.34
CA HIS A 138 -2.05 20.34 6.14
C HIS A 138 -1.94 20.07 7.66
N LEU A 139 -2.41 18.92 8.11
CA LEU A 139 -2.30 18.53 9.51
C LEU A 139 -0.83 18.37 9.95
N ALA A 140 0.01 17.80 9.09
CA ALA A 140 1.44 17.67 9.35
C ALA A 140 2.16 19.01 9.50
N GLN A 141 1.69 20.06 8.81
CA GLN A 141 2.24 21.41 8.94
C GLN A 141 1.72 22.16 10.18
N SER A 142 0.46 21.93 10.56
CA SER A 142 -0.22 22.71 11.60
C SER A 142 -0.09 22.13 12.99
N ARG A 143 0.18 20.84 13.13
CA ARG A 143 0.14 20.12 14.42
C ARG A 143 1.40 19.28 14.63
N ALA A 144 2.43 19.89 15.23
CA ALA A 144 3.64 19.19 15.59
C ALA A 144 3.32 18.06 16.60
N GLY A 145 3.73 16.83 16.27
CA GLY A 145 3.65 15.67 17.14
C GLY A 145 2.48 14.71 16.91
N VAL A 146 1.49 15.04 16.07
CA VAL A 146 0.44 14.08 15.65
C VAL A 146 0.70 13.62 14.22
N ASN A 147 0.83 12.31 14.06
CA ASN A 147 1.20 11.72 12.78
C ASN A 147 -0.04 11.11 12.10
N PHE A 148 -0.75 11.90 11.31
CA PHE A 148 -1.85 11.39 10.49
C PHE A 148 -1.31 10.58 9.32
N ARG A 149 -1.91 9.39 9.07
CA ARG A 149 -1.47 8.46 8.03
C ARG A 149 -2.65 7.96 7.20
N TRP A 150 -2.52 8.11 5.90
CA TRP A 150 -3.52 7.63 4.96
C TRP A 150 -3.30 6.16 4.60
N ILE A 151 -4.31 5.34 4.89
CA ILE A 151 -4.39 3.92 4.53
C ILE A 151 -5.25 3.81 3.28
N GLY A 152 -4.69 3.30 2.19
CA GLY A 152 -5.45 3.07 0.96
C GLY A 152 -6.51 1.98 1.14
N GLY A 153 -7.69 2.18 0.55
CA GLY A 153 -8.74 1.17 0.58
C GLY A 153 -10.10 1.67 0.12
N ALA A 154 -10.87 0.78 -0.52
CA ALA A 154 -12.23 1.06 -0.95
C ALA A 154 -13.19 1.32 0.23
N ASN A 155 -14.36 1.91 -0.04
CA ASN A 155 -15.41 2.19 0.95
C ASN A 155 -15.72 0.98 1.86
N ALA A 156 -15.83 -0.21 1.26
CA ALA A 156 -16.13 -1.43 1.99
C ALA A 156 -15.03 -1.80 3.02
N ARG A 157 -13.76 -1.59 2.67
CA ARG A 157 -12.63 -1.76 3.59
C ARG A 157 -12.68 -0.71 4.69
N ALA A 158 -12.82 0.55 4.32
CA ALA A 158 -12.84 1.67 5.26
C ALA A 158 -13.96 1.51 6.32
N ARG A 159 -15.15 1.10 5.89
CA ARG A 159 -16.28 0.79 6.79
C ARG A 159 -15.95 -0.34 7.76
N ARG A 160 -15.49 -1.49 7.24
CA ARG A 160 -15.12 -2.63 8.10
C ARG A 160 -14.06 -2.28 9.11
N GLU A 161 -13.03 -1.54 8.71
CA GLU A 161 -11.97 -1.12 9.62
C GLU A 161 -12.47 -0.16 10.71
N LEU A 162 -13.38 0.74 10.37
CA LEU A 162 -14.01 1.62 11.35
C LEU A 162 -14.87 0.85 12.35
N GLU A 163 -15.67 -0.10 11.87
CA GLU A 163 -16.52 -0.96 12.70
C GLU A 163 -15.71 -1.80 13.69
N HIS A 164 -14.60 -2.36 13.22
CA HIS A 164 -13.71 -3.22 14.04
C HIS A 164 -12.67 -2.44 14.86
N GLY A 165 -12.67 -1.11 14.80
CA GLY A 165 -11.68 -0.30 15.54
C GLY A 165 -10.27 -0.38 15.02
N MET A 166 -10.10 -0.69 13.74
CA MET A 166 -8.79 -0.79 13.07
C MET A 166 -8.33 0.54 12.48
N THR A 167 -9.17 1.56 12.45
CA THR A 167 -8.87 2.91 11.98
C THR A 167 -9.57 3.95 12.86
N HIS A 168 -9.01 5.15 12.94
CA HIS A 168 -9.64 6.29 13.65
C HIS A 168 -10.74 6.92 12.79
N PHE A 169 -10.43 7.10 11.50
CA PHE A 169 -11.33 7.74 10.54
C PHE A 169 -11.46 6.87 9.30
N ALA A 170 -12.68 6.78 8.76
CA ALA A 170 -12.97 6.15 7.47
C ALA A 170 -13.44 7.21 6.49
N VAL A 171 -12.85 7.28 5.31
CA VAL A 171 -13.35 8.13 4.22
C VAL A 171 -14.28 7.31 3.37
N ILE A 172 -15.52 7.74 3.31
CA ILE A 172 -16.61 7.13 2.57
C ILE A 172 -17.12 8.12 1.55
N HIS A 173 -17.23 7.69 0.32
CA HIS A 173 -17.83 8.51 -0.73
C HIS A 173 -18.96 7.76 -1.45
N GLY A 174 -19.93 8.52 -1.96
CA GLY A 174 -21.08 8.02 -2.71
C GLY A 174 -21.94 9.16 -3.19
N ASP A 175 -23.04 8.82 -3.86
CA ASP A 175 -24.12 9.78 -4.07
C ASP A 175 -24.79 10.13 -2.74
N SER A 176 -25.51 11.23 -2.71
CA SER A 176 -26.02 11.84 -1.46
C SER A 176 -26.99 10.94 -0.68
N GLU A 177 -27.62 9.95 -1.31
CA GLU A 177 -28.57 9.02 -0.67
C GLU A 177 -27.87 7.80 -0.07
N ALA A 178 -26.85 7.26 -0.72
CA ALA A 178 -26.08 6.11 -0.22
C ALA A 178 -25.25 6.46 1.03
N ALA A 179 -24.74 7.69 1.12
CA ALA A 179 -24.07 8.19 2.32
C ALA A 179 -25.04 8.39 3.50
N ALA A 180 -26.29 8.78 3.22
CA ALA A 180 -27.32 9.03 4.23
C ALA A 180 -27.99 7.75 4.76
N SER A 181 -28.07 6.68 3.94
CA SER A 181 -28.91 5.50 4.23
C SER A 181 -28.26 4.46 5.15
N THR A 182 -26.98 4.62 5.49
CA THR A 182 -26.34 3.76 6.48
C THR A 182 -26.60 4.26 7.90
N SER A 183 -27.74 3.88 8.44
CA SER A 183 -27.96 3.88 9.89
C SER A 183 -26.91 2.95 10.50
N ALA A 184 -25.97 3.53 11.25
CA ALA A 184 -25.09 2.72 12.09
C ALA A 184 -25.96 1.89 13.05
N PRO A 185 -25.62 0.63 13.34
CA PRO A 185 -26.36 -0.19 14.31
C PRO A 185 -26.47 0.44 15.71
N ASN A 186 -25.73 1.53 15.98
CA ASN A 186 -25.71 2.29 17.24
C ASN A 186 -25.79 3.81 16.94
N GLY A 187 -26.92 4.29 16.51
CA GLY A 187 -27.28 5.64 16.03
C GLY A 187 -26.46 6.87 16.43
N ASP A 188 -26.11 7.06 17.71
CA ASP A 188 -25.41 8.27 18.22
C ASP A 188 -23.88 8.17 18.30
N ALA A 189 -23.29 6.99 18.12
CA ALA A 189 -21.87 6.78 18.28
C ALA A 189 -21.02 7.23 17.06
N LEU A 190 -21.66 7.48 15.90
CA LEU A 190 -20.97 7.84 14.66
C LEU A 190 -20.94 9.36 14.45
N GLY A 191 -19.75 9.93 14.30
CA GLY A 191 -19.55 11.30 13.84
C GLY A 191 -19.19 11.33 12.36
N ARG A 192 -19.54 12.44 11.68
CA ARG A 192 -19.26 12.67 10.27
C ARG A 192 -18.77 14.09 10.06
N LEU A 193 -17.76 14.25 9.21
CA LEU A 193 -17.24 15.53 8.74
C LEU A 193 -17.27 15.53 7.21
N PRO A 194 -17.89 16.54 6.55
CA PRO A 194 -17.83 16.64 5.10
C PRO A 194 -16.38 16.88 4.67
N LEU A 195 -15.90 16.11 3.69
CA LEU A 195 -14.53 16.21 3.18
C LEU A 195 -14.50 16.96 1.84
N ALA A 196 -15.13 16.41 0.82
CA ALA A 196 -15.09 16.96 -0.53
C ALA A 196 -16.34 16.60 -1.34
N GLN A 197 -16.56 17.34 -2.42
CA GLN A 197 -17.52 17.01 -3.46
C GLN A 197 -16.80 17.08 -4.81
N TRP A 198 -17.01 16.09 -5.66
CA TRP A 198 -16.34 16.01 -6.95
C TRP A 198 -17.20 15.35 -8.02
N SER A 199 -16.96 15.72 -9.29
CA SER A 199 -17.62 15.12 -10.44
C SER A 199 -17.08 13.72 -10.68
N LEU A 200 -18.00 12.74 -10.75
CA LEU A 200 -17.71 11.43 -11.29
C LEU A 200 -17.83 11.49 -12.81
N VAL A 201 -16.77 11.11 -13.51
CA VAL A 201 -16.74 11.17 -14.96
C VAL A 201 -16.49 9.81 -15.59
N LEU A 202 -17.09 9.58 -16.74
CA LEU A 202 -16.66 8.60 -17.71
C LEU A 202 -15.47 9.21 -18.45
N ALA A 203 -14.27 8.74 -18.16
CA ALA A 203 -13.05 9.14 -18.84
C ALA A 203 -12.74 8.17 -19.98
N MET A 204 -12.16 8.69 -21.05
CA MET A 204 -11.94 7.96 -22.30
C MET A 204 -10.51 8.15 -22.80
N ALA A 205 -9.96 7.09 -23.35
CA ALA A 205 -8.71 7.17 -24.08
C ALA A 205 -8.84 8.14 -25.28
N PRO A 206 -7.76 8.85 -25.69
CA PRO A 206 -7.83 9.93 -26.69
C PRO A 206 -8.49 9.55 -27.99
N HIS A 207 -8.40 8.28 -28.42
CA HIS A 207 -8.98 7.79 -29.68
C HIS A 207 -10.52 7.65 -29.64
N LEU A 208 -11.14 7.64 -28.45
CA LEU A 208 -12.58 7.48 -28.26
C LEU A 208 -13.35 8.77 -28.00
N SER A 209 -12.68 9.92 -28.03
CA SER A 209 -13.26 11.22 -27.66
C SER A 209 -14.45 11.68 -28.51
N ARG A 210 -14.75 10.98 -29.61
CA ARG A 210 -15.86 11.31 -30.50
C ARG A 210 -16.94 10.24 -30.43
N GLY A 211 -18.20 10.66 -30.23
CA GLY A 211 -19.37 9.79 -30.30
C GLY A 211 -19.71 9.02 -29.02
N VAL A 212 -19.21 9.50 -27.87
CA VAL A 212 -19.61 9.06 -26.54
C VAL A 212 -20.01 10.29 -25.73
N SER A 213 -21.25 10.33 -25.30
CA SER A 213 -21.83 11.44 -24.50
C SER A 213 -22.46 10.96 -23.21
N SER A 214 -22.59 9.65 -23.03
CA SER A 214 -23.18 9.02 -21.86
C SER A 214 -22.68 7.58 -21.66
N LEU A 215 -23.04 6.95 -20.54
CA LEU A 215 -22.76 5.52 -20.30
C LEU A 215 -23.59 4.63 -21.24
N GLU A 216 -24.78 5.07 -21.64
CA GLU A 216 -25.65 4.36 -22.56
C GLU A 216 -24.99 4.14 -23.94
N ASP A 217 -24.17 5.07 -24.39
CA ASP A 217 -23.45 4.97 -25.66
C ASP A 217 -22.42 3.84 -25.69
N LEU A 218 -22.12 3.23 -24.54
CA LEU A 218 -21.14 2.14 -24.41
C LEU A 218 -21.77 0.76 -24.44
N VAL A 219 -23.11 0.66 -24.32
CA VAL A 219 -23.83 -0.62 -24.32
C VAL A 219 -23.60 -1.34 -25.65
N GLY A 220 -23.18 -2.60 -25.58
CA GLY A 220 -22.91 -3.43 -26.75
C GLY A 220 -21.60 -3.11 -27.48
N ARG A 221 -20.77 -2.22 -27.00
CA ARG A 221 -19.43 -1.98 -27.57
C ARG A 221 -18.41 -2.89 -26.92
N ASP A 222 -17.51 -3.45 -27.71
CA ASP A 222 -16.37 -4.25 -27.23
C ASP A 222 -15.21 -3.32 -26.83
N LEU A 223 -15.28 -2.78 -25.61
CA LEU A 223 -14.31 -1.83 -25.07
C LEU A 223 -13.55 -2.44 -23.89
N ARG A 224 -12.27 -2.04 -23.76
CA ARG A 224 -11.43 -2.39 -22.61
C ARG A 224 -11.71 -1.41 -21.47
N TRP A 225 -12.17 -1.91 -20.35
CA TRP A 225 -12.51 -1.08 -19.18
C TRP A 225 -11.41 -1.08 -18.13
N ALA A 226 -11.06 0.11 -17.66
CA ALA A 226 -10.38 0.30 -16.39
C ALA A 226 -11.43 0.37 -15.27
N LEU A 227 -11.66 -0.76 -14.60
CA LEU A 227 -12.63 -0.86 -13.51
C LEU A 227 -11.97 -0.61 -12.16
N ARG A 228 -12.71 0.03 -11.25
CA ARG A 228 -12.35 0.01 -9.84
C ARG A 228 -12.70 -1.35 -9.22
N GLU A 229 -12.01 -1.68 -8.13
CA GLU A 229 -12.25 -2.90 -7.36
C GLU A 229 -13.69 -2.94 -6.81
N PRO A 230 -14.28 -4.14 -6.64
CA PRO A 230 -15.58 -4.29 -5.98
C PRO A 230 -15.57 -3.67 -4.58
N GLY A 231 -16.65 -2.94 -4.25
CA GLY A 231 -16.79 -2.26 -2.97
C GLY A 231 -16.18 -0.85 -2.93
N SER A 232 -15.59 -0.36 -4.03
CA SER A 232 -15.35 1.07 -4.20
C SER A 232 -16.66 1.80 -4.53
N GLY A 233 -16.79 3.08 -4.13
CA GLY A 233 -17.99 3.87 -4.41
C GLY A 233 -18.25 4.03 -5.91
N VAL A 234 -17.19 4.17 -6.71
CA VAL A 234 -17.28 4.27 -8.18
C VAL A 234 -17.76 2.96 -8.81
N ARG A 235 -17.31 1.82 -8.29
CA ARG A 235 -17.78 0.52 -8.77
C ARG A 235 -19.23 0.29 -8.39
N THR A 236 -19.61 0.62 -7.16
CA THR A 236 -21.01 0.57 -6.71
C THR A 236 -21.90 1.43 -7.61
N PHE A 237 -21.48 2.66 -7.94
CA PHE A 237 -22.21 3.51 -8.88
C PHE A 237 -22.44 2.83 -10.23
N LEU A 238 -21.42 2.20 -10.81
CA LEU A 238 -21.56 1.48 -12.09
C LEU A 238 -22.50 0.28 -11.95
N ASP A 239 -22.36 -0.50 -10.89
CA ASP A 239 -23.19 -1.70 -10.66
C ASP A 239 -24.68 -1.29 -10.46
N ASP A 240 -24.96 -0.21 -9.71
CA ASP A 240 -26.31 0.34 -9.50
C ASP A 240 -26.90 0.91 -10.81
N TRP A 241 -26.07 1.62 -11.60
CA TRP A 241 -26.48 2.12 -12.91
C TRP A 241 -26.90 0.99 -13.85
N LEU A 242 -26.15 -0.12 -13.89
CA LEU A 242 -26.46 -1.31 -14.67
C LEU A 242 -27.74 -1.99 -14.16
N LEU A 243 -27.83 -2.22 -12.85
CA LEU A 243 -28.98 -2.86 -12.22
C LEU A 243 -30.27 -2.08 -12.49
N GLY A 244 -30.26 -0.75 -12.40
CA GLY A 244 -31.40 0.10 -12.67
C GLY A 244 -31.92 0.03 -14.12
N ARG A 245 -31.12 -0.54 -15.04
CA ARG A 245 -31.44 -0.72 -16.46
C ARG A 245 -31.65 -2.19 -16.85
N GLY A 246 -31.58 -3.11 -15.91
CA GLY A 246 -31.66 -4.53 -16.17
C GLY A 246 -30.46 -5.08 -16.97
N LEU A 247 -29.31 -4.38 -16.90
CA LEU A 247 -28.06 -4.75 -17.56
C LEU A 247 -27.12 -5.46 -16.58
N ILE A 248 -26.20 -6.25 -17.14
CA ILE A 248 -25.09 -6.82 -16.39
C ILE A 248 -23.76 -6.23 -16.89
N LEU A 249 -22.69 -6.39 -16.12
CA LEU A 249 -21.38 -5.83 -16.47
C LEU A 249 -20.91 -6.25 -17.87
N GLY A 250 -21.19 -7.50 -18.28
CA GLY A 250 -20.84 -8.01 -19.60
C GLY A 250 -21.56 -7.33 -20.77
N ASP A 251 -22.64 -6.59 -20.54
CA ASP A 251 -23.37 -5.88 -21.60
C ASP A 251 -22.65 -4.58 -22.03
N VAL A 252 -21.75 -4.07 -21.19
CA VAL A 252 -21.01 -2.81 -21.44
C VAL A 252 -19.49 -3.01 -21.43
N VAL A 253 -19.00 -4.12 -20.91
CA VAL A 253 -17.58 -4.39 -20.74
C VAL A 253 -17.13 -5.54 -21.63
N GLY A 254 -16.40 -5.25 -22.69
CA GLY A 254 -15.79 -6.25 -23.56
C GLY A 254 -14.68 -7.01 -22.84
N SER A 255 -13.73 -6.27 -22.28
CA SER A 255 -12.70 -6.80 -21.39
C SER A 255 -12.39 -5.79 -20.26
N SER A 256 -11.85 -6.26 -19.13
CA SER A 256 -11.59 -5.38 -18.02
C SER A 256 -10.36 -5.76 -17.22
N ARG A 257 -9.76 -4.74 -16.60
CA ARG A 257 -8.75 -4.87 -15.55
C ARG A 257 -9.16 -4.03 -14.35
N GLN A 258 -8.90 -4.55 -13.15
CA GLN A 258 -9.19 -3.84 -11.91
C GLN A 258 -8.00 -2.97 -11.49
N TYR A 259 -8.32 -1.81 -10.92
CA TYR A 259 -7.38 -0.81 -10.44
C TYR A 259 -7.78 -0.34 -9.04
N GLU A 260 -6.77 -0.05 -8.21
CA GLU A 260 -6.98 0.25 -6.79
C GLU A 260 -7.30 1.73 -6.52
N ASP A 261 -6.91 2.64 -7.42
CA ASP A 261 -7.17 4.07 -7.23
C ASP A 261 -7.59 4.79 -8.53
N HIS A 262 -7.89 6.08 -8.40
CA HIS A 262 -8.36 6.91 -9.50
C HIS A 262 -7.26 7.28 -10.49
N PHE A 263 -6.03 7.44 -10.01
CA PHE A 263 -4.87 7.76 -10.85
C PHE A 263 -4.46 6.56 -11.70
N ASP A 264 -4.54 5.34 -11.14
CA ASP A 264 -4.29 4.11 -11.90
C ASP A 264 -5.27 3.93 -13.05
N VAL A 265 -6.56 4.26 -12.85
CA VAL A 265 -7.57 4.29 -13.91
C VAL A 265 -7.17 5.29 -15.00
N ALA A 266 -6.87 6.53 -14.62
CA ALA A 266 -6.51 7.59 -15.57
C ALA A 266 -5.21 7.26 -16.33
N SER A 267 -4.19 6.75 -15.63
CA SER A 267 -2.95 6.29 -16.26
C SER A 267 -3.21 5.18 -17.28
N ALA A 268 -4.06 4.21 -16.95
CA ALA A 268 -4.39 3.12 -17.88
C ALA A 268 -5.06 3.61 -19.19
N LEU A 269 -5.89 4.65 -19.09
CA LEU A 269 -6.52 5.29 -20.25
C LEU A 269 -5.50 6.09 -21.06
N SER A 270 -4.66 6.88 -20.39
CA SER A 270 -3.63 7.68 -21.03
C SER A 270 -2.60 6.82 -21.77
N ASP A 271 -2.20 5.69 -21.18
CA ASP A 271 -1.23 4.75 -21.75
C ASP A 271 -1.85 3.81 -22.81
N GLY A 272 -3.16 3.90 -23.08
CA GLY A 272 -3.87 3.04 -24.02
C GLY A 272 -4.00 1.58 -23.55
N ARG A 273 -3.84 1.31 -22.24
CA ARG A 273 -4.08 -0.02 -21.63
C ARG A 273 -5.56 -0.31 -21.43
N ALA A 274 -6.40 0.73 -21.39
CA ALA A 274 -7.85 0.69 -21.38
C ALA A 274 -8.41 1.76 -22.30
N ASP A 275 -9.69 1.62 -22.64
CA ASP A 275 -10.40 2.51 -23.56
C ASP A 275 -11.28 3.48 -22.77
N VAL A 276 -11.95 3.00 -21.74
CA VAL A 276 -12.87 3.76 -20.89
C VAL A 276 -12.73 3.38 -19.42
N GLY A 277 -13.12 4.28 -18.53
CA GLY A 277 -13.17 4.02 -17.09
C GLY A 277 -13.85 5.16 -16.36
N LEU A 278 -14.34 4.86 -15.15
CA LEU A 278 -14.93 5.85 -14.27
C LEU A 278 -13.86 6.35 -13.27
N THR A 279 -13.71 7.67 -13.20
CA THR A 279 -12.76 8.31 -12.28
C THR A 279 -13.25 9.70 -11.84
N MET A 280 -12.44 10.39 -11.04
CA MET A 280 -12.71 11.78 -10.64
C MET A 280 -12.43 12.74 -11.80
N GLY A 281 -13.29 13.76 -11.97
CA GLY A 281 -13.15 14.72 -13.06
C GLY A 281 -11.81 15.45 -13.07
N TRP A 282 -11.31 15.88 -11.90
CA TRP A 282 -10.02 16.56 -11.81
C TRP A 282 -8.84 15.62 -12.11
N VAL A 283 -8.93 14.34 -11.73
CA VAL A 283 -7.90 13.35 -12.10
C VAL A 283 -7.88 13.13 -13.61
N ALA A 284 -9.05 12.99 -14.24
CA ALA A 284 -9.14 12.86 -15.70
C ALA A 284 -8.57 14.09 -16.42
N ALA A 285 -8.80 15.30 -15.88
CA ALA A 285 -8.25 16.55 -16.42
C ALA A 285 -6.72 16.60 -16.32
N GLU A 286 -6.13 16.14 -15.22
CA GLU A 286 -4.67 16.08 -15.05
C GLU A 286 -3.98 15.21 -16.09
N TYR A 287 -4.64 14.10 -16.48
CA TYR A 287 -4.17 13.23 -17.56
C TYR A 287 -4.61 13.66 -18.97
N SER A 288 -5.23 14.86 -19.09
CA SER A 288 -5.75 15.39 -20.36
C SER A 288 -6.69 14.44 -21.11
N LEU A 289 -7.49 13.66 -20.36
CA LEU A 289 -8.43 12.72 -20.92
C LEU A 289 -9.74 13.39 -21.36
N ALA A 290 -10.33 12.92 -22.46
CA ALA A 290 -11.70 13.27 -22.79
C ALA A 290 -12.63 12.66 -21.72
N MET A 291 -13.67 13.41 -21.31
CA MET A 291 -14.55 12.98 -20.24
C MET A 291 -15.97 13.50 -20.40
N VAL A 292 -16.91 12.74 -19.85
CA VAL A 292 -18.34 13.09 -19.72
C VAL A 292 -18.71 12.96 -18.25
N GLU A 293 -19.31 13.97 -17.66
CA GLU A 293 -19.82 13.88 -16.30
C GLU A 293 -21.02 12.92 -16.25
N VAL A 294 -20.97 11.96 -15.32
CA VAL A 294 -22.02 10.94 -15.14
C VAL A 294 -22.66 11.01 -13.76
N GLY A 295 -22.13 11.83 -12.86
CA GLY A 295 -22.68 12.04 -11.54
C GLY A 295 -21.79 12.90 -10.66
N VAL A 296 -22.25 13.12 -9.44
CA VAL A 296 -21.50 13.85 -8.40
C VAL A 296 -21.36 12.95 -7.19
N GLN A 297 -20.16 12.86 -6.67
CA GLN A 297 -19.87 12.12 -5.45
C GLN A 297 -19.56 13.08 -4.32
N ARG A 298 -19.94 12.69 -3.12
CA ARG A 298 -19.58 13.39 -1.88
C ARG A 298 -18.79 12.46 -1.01
N SER A 299 -17.69 12.93 -0.46
CA SER A 299 -16.90 12.21 0.51
C SER A 299 -17.01 12.81 1.90
N GLU A 300 -17.05 11.93 2.87
CA GLU A 300 -17.16 12.26 4.29
C GLU A 300 -16.13 11.47 5.07
N LEU A 301 -15.59 12.09 6.12
CA LEU A 301 -14.80 11.42 7.16
C LEU A 301 -15.74 10.93 8.25
N TRP A 302 -15.83 9.63 8.43
CA TRP A 302 -16.61 8.98 9.46
C TRP A 302 -15.72 8.54 10.60
N TYR A 303 -16.16 8.69 11.83
CA TYR A 303 -15.43 8.28 13.03
C TYR A 303 -16.37 7.83 14.14
N ARG A 304 -15.87 7.00 15.04
CA ARG A 304 -16.60 6.61 16.24
C ARG A 304 -16.28 7.57 17.38
N ARG A 305 -17.30 8.24 17.91
CA ARG A 305 -17.17 9.24 18.98
C ARG A 305 -16.60 8.67 20.29
N ASP A 306 -16.84 7.36 20.53
CA ASP A 306 -16.35 6.62 21.68
C ASP A 306 -14.91 6.12 21.53
N ARG A 307 -14.28 6.27 20.34
CA ARG A 307 -12.93 5.72 20.05
C ARG A 307 -11.93 6.77 19.58
N VAL A 308 -12.36 7.95 19.24
CA VAL A 308 -11.50 9.02 18.71
C VAL A 308 -11.54 10.22 19.66
N GLY A 309 -10.37 10.74 20.03
CA GLY A 309 -10.25 11.92 20.87
C GLY A 309 -10.82 13.17 20.18
N SER A 310 -11.52 14.01 20.94
CA SER A 310 -12.08 15.26 20.42
C SER A 310 -11.01 16.16 19.79
N GLY A 311 -9.80 16.17 20.32
CA GLY A 311 -8.68 16.95 19.77
C GLY A 311 -8.29 16.58 18.33
N ASP A 312 -8.42 15.33 17.92
CA ASP A 312 -8.13 14.91 16.55
C ASP A 312 -9.27 15.28 15.60
N VAL A 313 -10.52 15.15 16.07
CA VAL A 313 -11.72 15.61 15.36
C VAL A 313 -11.67 17.12 15.12
N ASP A 314 -11.35 17.90 16.16
CA ASP A 314 -11.24 19.36 16.09
C ASP A 314 -10.11 19.80 15.15
N ALA A 315 -8.98 19.09 15.15
CA ALA A 315 -7.87 19.38 14.25
C ALA A 315 -8.26 19.18 12.78
N ILE A 316 -8.92 18.06 12.47
CA ILE A 316 -9.43 17.80 11.11
C ILE A 316 -10.49 18.86 10.76
N GLY A 317 -11.46 19.10 11.60
CA GLY A 317 -12.51 20.12 11.37
C GLY A 317 -11.95 21.52 11.12
N THR A 318 -10.94 21.92 11.88
CA THR A 318 -10.22 23.20 11.69
C THR A 318 -9.50 23.23 10.34
N THR A 319 -8.82 22.15 9.97
CA THR A 319 -8.11 22.04 8.68
C THR A 319 -9.09 22.16 7.51
N LEU A 320 -10.18 21.40 7.52
CA LEU A 320 -11.21 21.42 6.48
C LEU A 320 -11.90 22.79 6.31
N ASN A 321 -11.96 23.58 7.39
CA ASN A 321 -12.52 24.93 7.38
C ASN A 321 -11.48 26.02 7.08
N SER A 322 -10.19 25.69 7.00
CA SER A 322 -9.14 26.67 6.73
C SER A 322 -9.22 27.20 5.30
N SER A 323 -8.85 28.48 5.14
CA SER A 323 -8.80 29.10 3.81
C SER A 323 -7.68 28.53 2.93
N GLY A 324 -6.63 27.94 3.53
CA GLY A 324 -5.57 27.24 2.83
C GLY A 324 -6.12 26.00 2.14
N PHE A 325 -6.72 25.09 2.91
CA PHE A 325 -7.29 23.84 2.39
C PHE A 325 -8.38 24.06 1.34
N ARG A 326 -9.26 25.05 1.54
CA ARG A 326 -10.39 25.32 0.63
C ARG A 326 -9.98 25.91 -0.72
N ARG A 327 -8.73 26.32 -0.91
CA ARG A 327 -8.19 26.85 -2.18
C ARG A 327 -7.50 25.80 -3.03
N GLU A 328 -7.11 24.69 -2.44
CA GLU A 328 -6.54 23.52 -3.11
C GLU A 328 -7.61 22.53 -3.53
#